data_1720d28fd6a70d9b8dbb8afecc54f3da
#
_entry.id   1720d28fd6a70d9b8dbb8afecc54f3da
#
_cell.length_a   1.000
_cell.length_b   1.000
_cell.length_c   1.000
_cell.angle_alpha   90.00
_cell.angle_beta   90.00
_cell.angle_gamma   90.00
#
_symmetry.space_group_name_H-M   'P 1'
#
loop_
_entity.id
_entity.type
_entity.pdbx_description
1 polymer ?
#
loop_
_entity_poly.entity_id
_entity_poly.type
_entity_poly.pdbx_seq_one_letter_code
_entity_poly.pdbx_strand_id
1 'polypeptide(L)'
;MNHRRHSAAALLPLLLIALTLPLLGGCTGVPEGIQPVSGFTVERYLGTWHEIARLDHSFERGLEQVTARYDQRGDGGISVLNRGFDPGKGQWKEAEGRAYFIGEPDIASLKVSFFGPFYGGYHVFALDPDYRWVMISGPSRDYLWILAREPQLPSPLLEELIARARQAGFATDGLIFPPPSVPPRTRS
;
A
#
# COMPACT_ATOMS: atom_id res chain seq x y z
N MET A 1 22.48 -33.73 -74.42
CA MET A 1 22.09 -34.31 -73.13
C MET A 1 22.18 -33.23 -72.07
N ASN A 2 21.04 -32.57 -71.77
CA ASN A 2 20.95 -31.40 -70.86
C ASN A 2 20.22 -31.83 -69.58
N HIS A 3 20.96 -31.95 -68.49
CA HIS A 3 20.39 -32.13 -67.17
C HIS A 3 20.05 -30.76 -66.59
N ARG A 4 18.76 -30.44 -66.55
CA ARG A 4 18.23 -29.31 -65.77
C ARG A 4 18.17 -29.73 -64.28
N ARG A 5 18.93 -29.05 -63.45
CA ARG A 5 18.82 -29.15 -62.00
C ARG A 5 17.71 -28.25 -61.55
N HIS A 6 16.66 -28.79 -60.93
CA HIS A 6 15.61 -28.06 -60.24
C HIS A 6 16.10 -27.73 -58.85
N SER A 7 16.32 -26.44 -58.58
CA SER A 7 16.58 -25.98 -57.23
C SER A 7 15.25 -25.88 -56.50
N ALA A 8 15.04 -26.71 -55.50
CA ALA A 8 13.93 -26.61 -54.57
C ALA A 8 14.24 -25.51 -53.54
N ALA A 9 13.53 -24.38 -53.66
CA ALA A 9 13.53 -23.34 -52.67
C ALA A 9 12.74 -23.82 -51.45
N ALA A 10 13.44 -24.13 -50.36
CA ALA A 10 12.82 -24.40 -49.07
C ALA A 10 12.27 -23.11 -48.45
N LEU A 11 10.97 -22.98 -48.47
CA LEU A 11 10.25 -21.94 -47.72
C LEU A 11 10.29 -22.32 -46.22
N LEU A 12 11.13 -21.61 -45.47
CA LEU A 12 11.17 -21.67 -44.01
C LEU A 12 9.92 -20.96 -43.46
N PRO A 13 9.04 -21.62 -42.70
CA PRO A 13 7.95 -20.90 -42.07
C PRO A 13 8.55 -20.06 -40.91
N LEU A 14 8.38 -18.74 -41.02
CA LEU A 14 8.66 -17.78 -39.97
C LEU A 14 7.67 -18.07 -38.83
N LEU A 15 8.12 -18.81 -37.81
CA LEU A 15 7.38 -19.06 -36.59
C LEU A 15 7.36 -17.71 -35.83
N LEU A 16 6.26 -16.97 -35.92
CA LEU A 16 5.98 -15.79 -35.10
C LEU A 16 5.78 -16.28 -33.67
N ILE A 17 6.85 -16.31 -32.88
CA ILE A 17 6.76 -16.46 -31.44
C ILE A 17 6.19 -15.14 -30.93
N ALA A 18 4.87 -15.09 -30.77
CA ALA A 18 4.21 -14.05 -30.01
C ALA A 18 4.69 -14.20 -28.55
N LEU A 19 5.73 -13.44 -28.21
CA LEU A 19 6.22 -13.28 -26.86
C LEU A 19 5.12 -12.56 -26.08
N THR A 20 4.22 -13.31 -25.45
CA THR A 20 3.30 -12.79 -24.45
C THR A 20 4.14 -12.36 -23.25
N LEU A 21 4.54 -11.09 -23.22
CA LEU A 21 5.07 -10.50 -21.99
C LEU A 21 3.97 -10.66 -20.92
N PRO A 22 4.23 -11.37 -19.81
CA PRO A 22 3.34 -11.27 -18.67
C PRO A 22 3.36 -9.80 -18.25
N LEU A 23 2.19 -9.19 -18.26
CA LEU A 23 1.97 -7.86 -17.70
C LEU A 23 2.44 -7.91 -16.23
N LEU A 24 3.63 -7.37 -15.98
CA LEU A 24 4.20 -7.16 -14.64
C LEU A 24 3.44 -6.03 -13.89
N GLY A 25 2.12 -6.03 -13.98
CA GLY A 25 1.23 -5.10 -13.31
C GLY A 25 0.85 -5.49 -11.89
N GLY A 26 1.57 -6.45 -11.27
CA GLY A 26 1.04 -7.14 -10.08
C GLY A 26 1.22 -6.45 -8.73
N CYS A 27 2.19 -5.54 -8.55
CA CYS A 27 2.51 -5.06 -7.19
C CYS A 27 1.95 -3.67 -6.84
N THR A 28 1.40 -2.93 -7.81
CA THR A 28 0.90 -1.56 -7.58
C THR A 28 -0.54 -1.35 -8.02
N GLY A 29 -1.21 -2.39 -8.52
CA GLY A 29 -2.60 -2.32 -8.98
C GLY A 29 -3.59 -2.12 -7.83
N VAL A 30 -4.72 -1.47 -8.16
CA VAL A 30 -5.87 -1.37 -7.24
C VAL A 30 -6.61 -2.71 -7.25
N PRO A 31 -6.93 -3.33 -6.10
CA PRO A 31 -7.75 -4.54 -6.06
C PRO A 31 -9.11 -4.32 -6.70
N GLU A 32 -9.62 -5.34 -7.40
CA GLU A 32 -10.94 -5.29 -8.04
C GLU A 32 -12.03 -4.86 -7.04
N GLY A 33 -12.87 -3.90 -7.42
CA GLY A 33 -13.96 -3.35 -6.59
C GLY A 33 -13.51 -2.37 -5.50
N ILE A 34 -12.21 -2.15 -5.30
CA ILE A 34 -11.70 -1.06 -4.47
C ILE A 34 -11.63 0.20 -5.33
N GLN A 35 -12.16 1.31 -4.82
CA GLN A 35 -12.09 2.61 -5.48
C GLN A 35 -11.32 3.59 -4.61
N PRO A 36 -10.15 4.07 -5.05
CA PRO A 36 -9.42 5.12 -4.36
C PRO A 36 -10.25 6.41 -4.25
N VAL A 37 -10.13 7.09 -3.13
CA VAL A 37 -10.82 8.35 -2.86
C VAL A 37 -10.38 9.41 -3.87
N SER A 38 -11.34 10.18 -4.40
CA SER A 38 -11.12 11.37 -5.22
C SER A 38 -11.20 12.65 -4.37
N GLY A 39 -10.65 13.75 -4.87
CA GLY A 39 -10.56 15.01 -4.14
C GLY A 39 -9.57 14.95 -2.99
N PHE A 40 -8.59 14.07 -3.09
CA PHE A 40 -7.53 13.91 -2.10
C PHE A 40 -6.59 15.13 -2.11
N THR A 41 -6.28 15.62 -0.93
CA THR A 41 -5.34 16.74 -0.71
C THR A 41 -4.16 16.25 0.11
N VAL A 42 -3.00 16.12 -0.53
CA VAL A 42 -1.81 15.53 0.11
C VAL A 42 -1.36 16.31 1.33
N GLU A 43 -1.43 17.65 1.30
CA GLU A 43 -1.02 18.53 2.39
C GLU A 43 -1.80 18.25 3.68
N ARG A 44 -3.07 17.87 3.57
CA ARG A 44 -3.92 17.46 4.71
C ARG A 44 -3.58 16.07 5.21
N TYR A 45 -2.98 15.23 4.35
CA TYR A 45 -2.60 13.86 4.66
C TYR A 45 -1.24 13.77 5.37
N LEU A 46 -0.36 14.76 5.17
CA LEU A 46 0.97 14.79 5.78
C LEU A 46 0.91 14.75 7.31
N GLY A 47 2.07 14.44 7.92
CA GLY A 47 2.23 14.30 9.37
C GLY A 47 2.06 12.88 9.85
N THR A 48 1.82 12.70 11.14
CA THR A 48 1.78 11.39 11.80
C THR A 48 0.38 10.80 11.82
N TRP A 49 0.34 9.48 11.56
CA TRP A 49 -0.82 8.63 11.69
C TRP A 49 -0.49 7.46 12.63
N HIS A 50 -1.42 7.09 13.49
CA HIS A 50 -1.34 5.95 14.39
C HIS A 50 -2.07 4.76 13.79
N GLU A 51 -1.45 3.59 13.83
CA GLU A 51 -2.10 2.36 13.39
C GLU A 51 -3.12 1.91 14.44
N ILE A 52 -4.36 1.76 14.00
CA ILE A 52 -5.48 1.31 14.83
C ILE A 52 -5.72 -0.19 14.61
N ALA A 53 -5.66 -0.62 13.35
CA ALA A 53 -5.81 -2.02 12.99
C ALA A 53 -5.12 -2.33 11.65
N ARG A 54 -4.71 -3.58 11.46
CA ARG A 54 -4.17 -4.10 10.19
C ARG A 54 -4.50 -5.58 9.99
N LEU A 55 -4.44 -6.06 8.76
CA LEU A 55 -4.26 -7.48 8.49
C LEU A 55 -2.79 -7.88 8.70
N ASP A 56 -2.55 -9.15 9.05
CA ASP A 56 -1.18 -9.64 9.32
C ASP A 56 -0.34 -9.65 8.04
N HIS A 57 0.84 -9.08 8.11
CA HIS A 57 1.86 -9.16 7.06
C HIS A 57 3.27 -9.16 7.66
N SER A 58 4.22 -9.74 6.92
CA SER A 58 5.54 -10.10 7.46
C SER A 58 6.39 -8.91 7.92
N PHE A 59 6.23 -7.73 7.33
CA PHE A 59 7.10 -6.58 7.63
C PHE A 59 6.72 -5.81 8.90
N GLU A 60 5.48 -5.98 9.42
CA GLU A 60 5.03 -5.37 10.69
C GLU A 60 4.64 -6.40 11.75
N ARG A 61 4.84 -7.69 11.45
CA ARG A 61 4.45 -8.77 12.38
C ARG A 61 5.12 -8.62 13.74
N GLY A 62 4.29 -8.64 14.79
CA GLY A 62 4.73 -8.52 16.17
C GLY A 62 5.12 -7.11 16.60
N LEU A 63 4.97 -6.09 15.74
CA LEU A 63 5.18 -4.71 16.13
C LEU A 63 3.96 -4.14 16.85
N GLU A 64 4.23 -3.33 17.85
CA GLU A 64 3.28 -2.58 18.66
C GLU A 64 3.54 -1.07 18.52
N GLN A 65 2.56 -0.24 18.92
CA GLN A 65 2.67 1.22 18.92
C GLN A 65 3.10 1.78 17.54
N VAL A 66 2.55 1.19 16.47
CA VAL A 66 2.96 1.50 15.10
C VAL A 66 2.44 2.87 14.69
N THR A 67 3.31 3.63 14.05
CA THR A 67 3.00 4.92 13.45
C THR A 67 3.57 5.01 12.04
N ALA A 68 2.89 5.76 11.17
CA ALA A 68 3.39 6.16 9.86
C ALA A 68 3.43 7.69 9.81
N ARG A 69 4.57 8.25 9.42
CA ARG A 69 4.74 9.68 9.19
C ARG A 69 5.00 9.94 7.73
N TYR A 70 4.27 10.91 7.18
CA TYR A 70 4.37 11.34 5.79
C TYR A 70 4.83 12.79 5.74
N ASP A 71 5.88 13.07 4.95
CA ASP A 71 6.40 14.42 4.74
C ASP A 71 6.60 14.68 3.25
N GLN A 72 6.36 15.91 2.81
CA GLN A 72 6.55 16.31 1.41
C GLN A 72 8.02 16.24 1.00
N ARG A 73 8.27 15.74 -0.20
CA ARG A 73 9.61 15.70 -0.81
C ARG A 73 9.74 16.78 -1.88
N GLY A 74 10.96 17.27 -2.08
CA GLY A 74 11.26 18.25 -3.12
C GLY A 74 11.13 17.73 -4.56
N ASP A 75 11.04 16.41 -4.76
CA ASP A 75 10.86 15.77 -6.06
C ASP A 75 9.37 15.48 -6.41
N GLY A 76 8.44 16.05 -5.64
CA GLY A 76 7.01 15.84 -5.81
C GLY A 76 6.48 14.54 -5.19
N GLY A 77 7.35 13.72 -4.61
CA GLY A 77 6.98 12.52 -3.86
C GLY A 77 6.69 12.80 -2.39
N ILE A 78 6.45 11.73 -1.64
CA ILE A 78 6.18 11.73 -0.21
C ILE A 78 7.23 10.83 0.45
N SER A 79 7.94 11.29 1.47
CA SER A 79 8.73 10.43 2.34
C SER A 79 7.80 9.75 3.35
N VAL A 80 8.07 8.49 3.63
CA VAL A 80 7.31 7.66 4.56
C VAL A 80 8.27 7.16 5.62
N LEU A 81 7.99 7.43 6.89
CA LEU A 81 8.70 6.85 8.02
C LEU A 81 7.72 6.00 8.82
N ASN A 82 7.85 4.68 8.73
CA ASN A 82 7.13 3.77 9.59
C ASN A 82 7.98 3.48 10.83
N ARG A 83 7.35 3.49 12.00
CA ARG A 83 7.99 3.21 13.28
C ARG A 83 7.10 2.31 14.11
N GLY A 84 7.68 1.25 14.71
CA GLY A 84 6.98 0.33 15.58
C GLY A 84 7.91 -0.20 16.68
N PHE A 85 7.35 -0.56 17.82
CA PHE A 85 8.09 -1.17 18.92
C PHE A 85 8.06 -2.70 18.77
N ASP A 86 9.22 -3.34 18.85
CA ASP A 86 9.37 -4.79 18.90
C ASP A 86 9.50 -5.24 20.35
N PRO A 87 8.41 -5.73 20.98
CA PRO A 87 8.45 -6.12 22.40
C PRO A 87 9.36 -7.34 22.66
N GLY A 88 9.51 -8.22 21.64
CA GLY A 88 10.40 -9.39 21.77
C GLY A 88 11.88 -9.03 21.86
N LYS A 89 12.26 -7.86 21.30
CA LYS A 89 13.63 -7.34 21.33
C LYS A 89 13.80 -6.13 22.23
N GLY A 90 12.71 -5.58 22.78
CA GLY A 90 12.72 -4.37 23.59
C GLY A 90 13.22 -3.13 22.88
N GLN A 91 13.02 -3.03 21.55
CA GLN A 91 13.57 -1.94 20.74
C GLN A 91 12.58 -1.40 19.70
N TRP A 92 12.77 -0.15 19.35
CA TRP A 92 12.08 0.48 18.23
C TRP A 92 12.70 0.04 16.90
N LYS A 93 11.84 -0.20 15.92
CA LYS A 93 12.20 -0.39 14.52
C LYS A 93 11.68 0.76 13.70
N GLU A 94 12.46 1.17 12.72
CA GLU A 94 12.09 2.20 11.76
C GLU A 94 12.34 1.70 10.35
N ALA A 95 11.48 2.10 9.43
CA ALA A 95 11.63 1.85 8.01
C ALA A 95 11.32 3.13 7.24
N GLU A 96 12.29 3.59 6.46
CA GLU A 96 12.15 4.75 5.60
C GLU A 96 11.76 4.31 4.19
N GLY A 97 10.77 4.97 3.64
CA GLY A 97 10.27 4.72 2.29
C GLY A 97 9.98 6.01 1.54
N ARG A 98 9.57 5.81 0.30
CA ARG A 98 9.11 6.89 -0.57
C ARG A 98 7.86 6.46 -1.32
N ALA A 99 6.92 7.36 -1.45
CA ALA A 99 5.69 7.14 -2.18
C ALA A 99 5.52 8.17 -3.31
N TYR A 100 4.86 7.75 -4.38
CA TYR A 100 4.53 8.59 -5.52
C TYR A 100 3.10 8.27 -5.97
N PHE A 101 2.38 9.25 -6.44
CA PHE A 101 1.06 9.03 -7.01
C PHE A 101 1.10 8.12 -8.24
N ILE A 102 0.05 7.33 -8.41
CA ILE A 102 -0.24 6.56 -9.62
C ILE A 102 -1.36 7.33 -10.34
N GLY A 103 -1.03 8.06 -11.38
CA GLY A 103 -1.99 8.95 -12.07
C GLY A 103 -2.14 10.30 -11.40
N GLU A 104 -3.37 10.82 -11.37
CA GLU A 104 -3.66 12.16 -10.89
C GLU A 104 -3.50 12.28 -9.36
N PRO A 105 -2.92 13.38 -8.87
CA PRO A 105 -2.62 13.55 -7.44
C PRO A 105 -3.85 13.78 -6.55
N ASP A 106 -5.00 14.10 -7.13
CA ASP A 106 -6.28 14.19 -6.44
C ASP A 106 -6.98 12.83 -6.25
N ILE A 107 -6.42 11.76 -6.84
CA ILE A 107 -6.84 10.38 -6.60
C ILE A 107 -5.87 9.74 -5.60
N ALA A 108 -6.38 9.27 -4.47
CA ALA A 108 -5.57 8.72 -3.38
C ALA A 108 -5.03 7.31 -3.69
N SER A 109 -4.29 7.20 -4.81
CA SER A 109 -3.66 5.98 -5.30
C SER A 109 -2.17 6.21 -5.48
N LEU A 110 -1.37 5.55 -4.64
CA LEU A 110 0.07 5.71 -4.60
C LEU A 110 0.77 4.36 -4.75
N LYS A 111 2.03 4.41 -5.11
CA LYS A 111 2.99 3.32 -4.98
C LYS A 111 4.04 3.69 -3.93
N VAL A 112 4.32 2.77 -3.02
CA VAL A 112 5.30 2.96 -1.94
C VAL A 112 6.44 1.96 -2.06
N SER A 113 7.67 2.39 -1.77
CA SER A 113 8.86 1.55 -1.74
C SER A 113 9.66 1.83 -0.48
N PHE A 114 9.99 0.76 0.23
CA PHE A 114 10.96 0.72 1.31
C PHE A 114 12.29 0.08 0.86
N PHE A 115 12.26 -0.66 -0.24
CA PHE A 115 13.42 -1.35 -0.83
C PHE A 115 13.37 -1.19 -2.34
N GLY A 116 14.00 -0.12 -2.87
CA GLY A 116 14.06 0.09 -4.31
C GLY A 116 14.80 -1.06 -5.03
N PRO A 117 14.37 -1.46 -6.23
CA PRO A 117 13.41 -0.78 -7.09
C PRO A 117 11.94 -1.24 -6.92
N PHE A 118 11.62 -2.04 -5.92
CA PHE A 118 10.30 -2.65 -5.75
C PHE A 118 9.30 -1.68 -5.11
N TYR A 119 8.09 -1.62 -5.67
CA TYR A 119 6.99 -0.79 -5.19
C TYR A 119 5.76 -1.66 -4.91
N GLY A 120 5.07 -1.36 -3.79
CA GLY A 120 3.74 -1.88 -3.47
C GLY A 120 2.66 -0.82 -3.69
N GLY A 121 1.43 -1.27 -4.00
CA GLY A 121 0.26 -0.38 -4.06
C GLY A 121 -0.13 0.13 -2.68
N TYR A 122 -0.63 1.36 -2.63
CA TYR A 122 -1.15 2.02 -1.45
C TYR A 122 -2.36 2.86 -1.88
N HIS A 123 -3.55 2.34 -1.59
CA HIS A 123 -4.79 2.89 -2.12
C HIS A 123 -5.72 3.27 -0.97
N VAL A 124 -5.90 4.56 -0.75
CA VAL A 124 -6.87 5.05 0.23
C VAL A 124 -8.26 4.88 -0.35
N PHE A 125 -9.08 4.00 0.20
CA PHE A 125 -10.43 3.72 -0.28
C PHE A 125 -11.55 4.27 0.63
N ALA A 126 -11.17 4.75 1.81
CA ALA A 126 -12.05 5.51 2.69
C ALA A 126 -11.23 6.51 3.50
N LEU A 127 -11.74 7.72 3.64
CA LEU A 127 -11.08 8.82 4.32
C LEU A 127 -12.13 9.70 5.00
N ASP A 128 -11.85 10.07 6.24
CA ASP A 128 -12.66 11.06 6.96
C ASP A 128 -12.58 12.42 6.26
N PRO A 129 -13.67 13.16 6.07
CA PRO A 129 -13.65 14.48 5.44
C PRO A 129 -12.69 15.47 6.12
N ASP A 130 -12.47 15.32 7.42
CA ASP A 130 -11.53 16.12 8.21
C ASP A 130 -10.15 15.45 8.37
N TYR A 131 -9.88 14.33 7.66
CA TYR A 131 -8.62 13.59 7.71
C TYR A 131 -8.24 13.09 9.10
N ARG A 132 -9.23 12.67 9.90
CA ARG A 132 -9.01 12.13 11.25
C ARG A 132 -8.73 10.63 11.24
N TRP A 133 -9.28 9.90 10.28
CA TRP A 133 -9.04 8.47 10.06
C TRP A 133 -8.98 8.14 8.57
N VAL A 134 -8.36 7.02 8.26
CA VAL A 134 -8.18 6.56 6.89
C VAL A 134 -8.17 5.03 6.82
N MET A 135 -8.68 4.46 5.73
CA MET A 135 -8.60 3.05 5.40
C MET A 135 -7.81 2.86 4.11
N ILE A 136 -6.80 2.01 4.16
CA ILE A 136 -5.86 1.79 3.07
C ILE A 136 -5.87 0.33 2.66
N SER A 137 -5.92 0.08 1.36
CA SER A 137 -5.66 -1.22 0.74
C SER A 137 -4.26 -1.25 0.13
N GLY A 138 -3.58 -2.37 0.24
CA GLY A 138 -2.42 -2.67 -0.60
C GLY A 138 -2.82 -3.14 -2.00
N PRO A 139 -1.91 -3.84 -2.73
CA PRO A 139 -2.18 -4.33 -4.08
C PRO A 139 -3.15 -5.52 -4.13
N SER A 140 -3.48 -6.11 -2.98
CA SER A 140 -4.48 -7.16 -2.82
C SER A 140 -5.25 -6.97 -1.51
N ARG A 141 -6.35 -7.73 -1.33
CA ARG A 141 -7.13 -7.72 -0.07
C ARG A 141 -6.44 -8.41 1.10
N ASP A 142 -5.23 -8.92 0.92
CA ASP A 142 -4.40 -9.41 2.03
C ASP A 142 -3.80 -8.27 2.85
N TYR A 143 -3.86 -7.04 2.33
CA TYR A 143 -3.29 -5.84 2.96
C TYR A 143 -4.39 -4.82 3.24
N LEU A 144 -4.63 -4.57 4.51
CA LEU A 144 -5.55 -3.55 5.02
C LEU A 144 -4.92 -2.86 6.21
N TRP A 145 -5.02 -1.54 6.24
CA TRP A 145 -4.71 -0.70 7.40
C TRP A 145 -5.87 0.23 7.71
N ILE A 146 -6.15 0.42 8.99
CA ILE A 146 -6.97 1.50 9.53
C ILE A 146 -6.03 2.36 10.35
N LEU A 147 -5.85 3.62 9.94
CA LEU A 147 -5.00 4.57 10.67
C LEU A 147 -5.86 5.73 11.17
N ALA A 148 -5.39 6.42 12.22
CA ALA A 148 -6.03 7.60 12.73
C ALA A 148 -5.01 8.65 13.20
N ARG A 149 -5.47 9.90 13.33
CA ARG A 149 -4.65 10.97 13.91
C ARG A 149 -4.46 10.81 15.41
N GLU A 150 -5.46 10.27 16.07
CA GLU A 150 -5.39 9.92 17.49
C GLU A 150 -4.96 8.45 17.67
N PRO A 151 -4.26 8.13 18.77
CA PRO A 151 -3.80 6.75 19.01
C PRO A 151 -4.94 5.75 19.25
N GLN A 152 -6.16 6.22 19.41
CA GLN A 152 -7.37 5.41 19.62
C GLN A 152 -8.56 6.04 18.89
N LEU A 153 -9.45 5.17 18.43
CA LEU A 153 -10.75 5.58 17.90
C LEU A 153 -11.88 5.22 18.89
N PRO A 154 -12.97 6.00 18.93
CA PRO A 154 -14.18 5.59 19.63
C PRO A 154 -14.69 4.23 19.12
N SER A 155 -15.08 3.32 20.04
CA SER A 155 -15.50 1.96 19.66
C SER A 155 -16.61 1.93 18.59
N PRO A 156 -17.66 2.77 18.63
CA PRO A 156 -18.67 2.76 17.58
C PRO A 156 -18.12 3.09 16.19
N LEU A 157 -17.17 4.03 16.11
CA LEU A 157 -16.53 4.38 14.84
C LEU A 157 -15.65 3.24 14.33
N LEU A 158 -14.86 2.63 15.22
CA LEU A 158 -14.02 1.49 14.85
C LEU A 158 -14.85 0.31 14.32
N GLU A 159 -15.98 0.00 14.96
CA GLU A 159 -16.92 -1.04 14.51
C GLU A 159 -17.50 -0.72 13.13
N GLU A 160 -17.85 0.55 12.86
CA GLU A 160 -18.30 1.01 11.54
C GLU A 160 -17.20 0.80 10.47
N LEU A 161 -15.95 1.19 10.76
CA LEU A 161 -14.84 1.02 9.82
C LEU A 161 -14.55 -0.46 9.54
N ILE A 162 -14.63 -1.33 10.55
CA ILE A 162 -14.49 -2.78 10.38
C ILE A 162 -15.62 -3.34 9.51
N ALA A 163 -16.87 -2.91 9.73
CA ALA A 163 -17.99 -3.31 8.89
C ALA A 163 -17.81 -2.86 7.44
N ARG A 164 -17.30 -1.65 7.21
CA ARG A 164 -16.95 -1.11 5.89
C ARG A 164 -15.84 -1.92 5.21
N ALA A 165 -14.81 -2.31 5.95
CA ALA A 165 -13.76 -3.20 5.44
C ALA A 165 -14.33 -4.57 5.01
N ARG A 166 -15.21 -5.16 5.83
CA ARG A 166 -15.87 -6.43 5.52
C ARG A 166 -16.72 -6.32 4.24
N GLN A 167 -17.49 -5.26 4.09
CA GLN A 167 -18.28 -4.98 2.87
C GLN A 167 -17.39 -4.83 1.63
N ALA A 168 -16.18 -4.28 1.77
CA ALA A 168 -15.19 -4.18 0.71
C ALA A 168 -14.46 -5.52 0.43
N GLY A 169 -14.81 -6.61 1.15
CA GLY A 169 -14.30 -7.96 0.92
C GLY A 169 -13.00 -8.31 1.64
N PHE A 170 -12.61 -7.55 2.65
CA PHE A 170 -11.45 -7.90 3.48
C PHE A 170 -11.79 -8.96 4.54
N ALA A 171 -10.83 -9.82 4.88
CA ALA A 171 -10.95 -10.86 5.91
C ALA A 171 -10.82 -10.26 7.32
N THR A 172 -11.83 -9.51 7.75
CA THR A 172 -11.79 -8.71 8.99
C THR A 172 -11.65 -9.52 10.28
N ASP A 173 -11.95 -10.82 10.25
CA ASP A 173 -11.75 -11.71 11.41
C ASP A 173 -10.28 -11.94 11.74
N GLY A 174 -9.36 -11.65 10.78
CA GLY A 174 -7.91 -11.68 10.96
C GLY A 174 -7.29 -10.34 11.34
N LEU A 175 -8.09 -9.31 11.67
CA LEU A 175 -7.55 -8.02 12.07
C LEU A 175 -6.75 -8.09 13.37
N ILE A 176 -5.57 -7.47 13.34
CA ILE A 176 -4.71 -7.23 14.50
C ILE A 176 -4.94 -5.81 14.98
N PHE A 177 -5.12 -5.65 16.28
CA PHE A 177 -5.25 -4.36 16.96
C PHE A 177 -4.01 -4.14 17.84
N PRO A 178 -2.98 -3.46 17.32
CA PRO A 178 -1.77 -3.24 18.12
C PRO A 178 -2.09 -2.34 19.32
N PRO A 179 -1.38 -2.52 20.45
CA PRO A 179 -1.46 -1.57 21.55
C PRO A 179 -1.22 -0.15 21.05
N PRO A 180 -2.00 0.83 21.54
CA PRO A 180 -1.92 2.21 21.05
C PRO A 180 -0.53 2.81 21.30
N SER A 181 -0.07 3.62 20.35
CA SER A 181 1.14 4.40 20.52
C SER A 181 0.96 5.43 21.64
N VAL A 182 1.86 5.41 22.61
CA VAL A 182 1.87 6.38 23.70
C VAL A 182 2.62 7.62 23.21
N PRO A 183 2.05 8.84 23.28
CA PRO A 183 2.80 10.04 22.96
C PRO A 183 4.04 10.14 23.86
N PRO A 184 5.17 10.65 23.34
CA PRO A 184 6.36 10.83 24.16
C PRO A 184 5.98 11.68 25.39
N ARG A 185 6.31 11.19 26.58
CA ARG A 185 6.12 11.98 27.80
C ARG A 185 6.94 13.25 27.66
N THR A 186 6.25 14.40 27.58
CA THR A 186 6.92 15.69 27.73
C THR A 186 7.58 15.68 29.10
N ARG A 187 8.92 15.67 29.13
CA ARG A 187 9.65 15.89 30.37
C ARG A 187 9.35 17.32 30.82
N SER A 188 8.57 17.42 31.87
CA SER A 188 8.38 18.67 32.64
C SER A 188 9.67 19.05 33.33
#